data_3ec7d7ecc9ebd421fdf7737ecca3dfb4
#
_entry.id   3ec7d7ecc9ebd421fdf7737ecca3dfb4
#
_cell.length_a   1.000
_cell.length_b   1.000
_cell.length_c   1.000
_cell.angle_alpha   90.00
_cell.angle_beta   90.00
_cell.angle_gamma   90.00
#
_symmetry.space_group_name_H-M   'P 1'
#
loop_
_entity.id
_entity.type
_entity.pdbx_description
1 polymer ?
#
loop_
_entity_poly.entity_id
_entity_poly.type
_entity_poly.pdbx_seq_one_letter_code
_entity_poly.pdbx_strand_id
1 'polypeptide(L)'
;MGEGNFTSFADKYILAPLGEPHLKTRKGRITMAMMTGKEYVESLRAMNLRVYMFGKRVENPVDDPILRPSVNSVRMTYDLAQGPNYKALMTATSHLTGETINRFTHIHQSTEDLVNKVKMQRLLGQVTAACFQRCVGMDAINAVYSTTYEIDQKYGTSYHENFRKFVAEAQTKDWTIDGAMTDPKGDRSLPPHKQEDPDMFLHVVERRPDGIVVRGAKAHQTGMCNSHQVLVMPTQAMGPDDKDYAVSFSAPADAEGLFMIVGRQSCDTRKLENTDIDVGNAQYGGVELLVVFDDVFIPNENIYLNGETEFATMMVERFAGYHRQSYGGCKVGVGDVLIGASAVAADYNGVAKASHVKDKLIEMIHLNETMYSCGIACSAEGTKTASGNYLIDLLLANVCKQNVTRFPYEMARIAEDLAGGSVGTCLSEADLRGEFTGPWVAKYMKNGTGTTAENRMRILRLIENLSLGSGAVGYRTESLHGAGSPQAQRVMIARQGDIEGKKKLAKRIAHVKED
;
A
#
# COMPACT_ATOMS: atom_id res chain seq x y z
N MET A 1 9.34 44.15 -11.53
CA MET A 1 8.40 43.09 -11.12
C MET A 1 9.23 42.00 -10.52
N GLY A 2 9.13 41.84 -9.20
CA GLY A 2 10.06 41.03 -8.43
C GLY A 2 9.94 39.52 -8.73
N GLU A 3 11.09 38.90 -8.93
CA GLU A 3 11.21 37.45 -8.98
C GLU A 3 10.92 36.89 -7.57
N GLY A 4 9.70 36.45 -7.36
CA GLY A 4 9.34 35.69 -6.17
C GLY A 4 9.95 34.29 -6.27
N ASN A 5 10.87 33.98 -5.37
CA ASN A 5 11.42 32.65 -5.16
C ASN A 5 10.28 31.66 -4.84
N PHE A 6 9.70 31.04 -5.86
CA PHE A 6 8.91 29.84 -5.70
C PHE A 6 9.89 28.68 -5.44
N THR A 7 10.17 28.37 -4.17
CA THR A 7 10.78 27.09 -3.81
C THR A 7 9.82 26.00 -4.29
N SER A 8 10.25 25.20 -5.28
CA SER A 8 9.47 24.11 -5.80
C SER A 8 9.25 23.07 -4.68
N PHE A 9 8.15 22.32 -4.74
CA PHE A 9 7.89 21.21 -3.81
C PHE A 9 9.06 20.20 -3.83
N ALA A 10 9.77 20.08 -4.95
CA ALA A 10 10.94 19.24 -5.12
C ALA A 10 12.14 19.71 -4.28
N ASP A 11 12.38 21.03 -4.14
CA ASP A 11 13.50 21.55 -3.34
C ASP A 11 13.33 21.28 -1.84
N LYS A 12 12.11 21.06 -1.40
CA LYS A 12 11.80 20.66 -0.01
C LYS A 12 12.15 19.20 0.30
N TYR A 13 12.33 18.35 -0.71
CA TYR A 13 12.45 16.89 -0.56
C TYR A 13 13.54 16.24 -1.41
N ILE A 14 14.53 17.03 -1.93
CA ILE A 14 15.72 16.46 -2.56
C ILE A 14 16.48 15.67 -1.50
N LEU A 15 16.60 14.35 -1.74
CA LEU A 15 17.28 13.40 -0.87
C LEU A 15 18.73 13.84 -0.63
N ALA A 16 19.01 14.40 0.55
CA ALA A 16 20.38 14.44 1.04
C ALA A 16 20.85 12.99 1.27
N PRO A 17 22.12 12.65 0.99
CA PRO A 17 22.62 11.32 1.25
C PRO A 17 22.38 10.96 2.72
N LEU A 18 21.82 9.76 2.97
CA LEU A 18 21.60 9.22 4.30
C LEU A 18 22.95 9.08 4.99
N GLY A 19 23.28 10.00 5.88
CA GLY A 19 24.48 9.93 6.72
C GLY A 19 24.39 8.73 7.67
N GLU A 20 25.53 8.09 7.93
CA GLU A 20 25.58 6.97 8.89
C GLU A 20 25.05 7.40 10.27
N PRO A 21 24.24 6.56 10.94
CA PRO A 21 23.67 6.90 12.23
C PRO A 21 24.73 6.94 13.34
N HIS A 22 24.95 8.11 13.94
CA HIS A 22 25.77 8.23 15.14
C HIS A 22 24.98 7.79 16.38
N LEU A 23 25.34 6.65 16.93
CA LEU A 23 24.86 6.15 18.22
C LEU A 23 25.27 7.10 19.36
N LYS A 24 24.30 7.76 19.99
CA LYS A 24 24.47 8.43 21.29
C LYS A 24 23.76 7.64 22.38
N THR A 25 24.55 6.99 23.24
CA THR A 25 24.07 6.38 24.48
C THR A 25 23.67 7.47 25.47
N ARG A 26 22.38 7.50 25.91
CA ARG A 26 21.92 8.24 27.08
C ARG A 26 21.62 7.28 28.22
N LYS A 27 22.24 7.52 29.38
CA LYS A 27 22.03 6.78 30.63
C LYS A 27 20.63 7.03 31.19
N GLY A 28 19.91 5.96 31.55
CA GLY A 28 19.01 6.00 32.71
C GLY A 28 17.49 6.06 32.46
N ARG A 29 16.98 5.83 31.23
CA ARG A 29 15.58 5.46 30.96
C ARG A 29 15.57 4.49 29.78
N ILE A 30 14.86 3.37 29.90
CA ILE A 30 14.57 2.52 28.73
C ILE A 30 13.56 3.32 27.90
N THR A 31 14.07 4.24 27.08
CA THR A 31 13.29 4.82 25.98
C THR A 31 13.26 3.76 24.91
N MET A 32 12.06 3.25 24.63
CA MET A 32 11.84 2.34 23.51
C MET A 32 12.25 3.07 22.23
N ALA A 33 13.38 2.69 21.68
CA ALA A 33 13.85 3.24 20.43
C ALA A 33 13.14 2.53 19.29
N MET A 34 12.52 3.30 18.37
CA MET A 34 12.02 2.73 17.11
C MET A 34 13.17 1.97 16.43
N MET A 35 12.85 0.82 15.83
CA MET A 35 13.82 0.01 15.10
C MET A 35 14.46 0.82 13.97
N THR A 36 15.75 0.61 13.75
CA THR A 36 16.42 0.97 12.50
C THR A 36 16.02 -0.03 11.40
N GLY A 37 16.23 0.34 10.14
CA GLY A 37 15.99 -0.59 9.03
C GLY A 37 16.83 -1.88 9.13
N LYS A 38 18.02 -1.81 9.72
CA LYS A 38 18.85 -3.00 10.00
C LYS A 38 18.22 -3.90 11.06
N GLU A 39 17.78 -3.33 12.18
CA GLU A 39 17.11 -4.08 13.25
C GLU A 39 15.81 -4.70 12.77
N TYR A 40 15.04 -4.00 11.92
CA TYR A 40 13.86 -4.56 11.27
C TYR A 40 14.21 -5.80 10.42
N VAL A 41 15.24 -5.73 9.57
CA VAL A 41 15.67 -6.87 8.74
C VAL A 41 16.11 -8.06 9.61
N GLU A 42 16.87 -7.81 10.69
CA GLU A 42 17.29 -8.87 11.61
C GLU A 42 16.10 -9.46 12.39
N SER A 43 15.11 -8.64 12.77
CA SER A 43 13.92 -9.14 13.47
C SER A 43 13.09 -10.08 12.60
N LEU A 44 12.95 -9.79 11.29
CA LEU A 44 12.31 -10.71 10.33
C LEU A 44 13.13 -11.99 10.14
N ARG A 45 14.47 -11.87 10.08
CA ARG A 45 15.36 -13.04 9.90
C ARG A 45 15.28 -13.99 11.09
N ALA A 46 14.96 -13.48 12.28
CA ALA A 46 14.77 -14.29 13.48
C ALA A 46 13.42 -15.07 13.50
N MET A 47 12.47 -14.73 12.63
CA MET A 47 11.19 -15.41 12.52
C MET A 47 11.29 -16.68 11.67
N ASN A 48 10.45 -17.67 11.97
CA ASN A 48 10.34 -18.90 11.18
C ASN A 48 9.25 -18.78 10.11
N LEU A 49 9.37 -17.77 9.23
CA LEU A 49 8.40 -17.56 8.17
C LEU A 49 8.36 -18.76 7.21
N ARG A 50 7.17 -19.27 6.94
CA ARG A 50 6.96 -20.37 6.00
C ARG A 50 6.50 -19.83 4.66
N VAL A 51 7.46 -19.51 3.80
CA VAL A 51 7.23 -18.94 2.47
C VAL A 51 7.57 -19.97 1.39
N TYR A 52 6.68 -20.14 0.43
CA TYR A 52 6.85 -21.01 -0.73
C TYR A 52 6.84 -20.21 -2.03
N MET A 53 7.72 -20.54 -2.95
CA MET A 53 7.83 -19.92 -4.26
C MET A 53 8.27 -20.94 -5.30
N PHE A 54 7.61 -20.96 -6.46
CA PHE A 54 7.87 -21.92 -7.56
C PHE A 54 7.86 -23.40 -7.09
N GLY A 55 6.93 -23.73 -6.21
CA GLY A 55 6.75 -25.09 -5.69
C GLY A 55 7.75 -25.54 -4.63
N LYS A 56 8.60 -24.62 -4.12
CA LYS A 56 9.62 -24.93 -3.10
C LYS A 56 9.53 -23.96 -1.92
N ARG A 57 9.92 -24.45 -0.75
CA ARG A 57 10.12 -23.60 0.41
C ARG A 57 11.32 -22.68 0.16
N VAL A 58 11.17 -21.40 0.50
CA VAL A 58 12.25 -20.43 0.50
C VAL A 58 12.93 -20.49 1.86
N GLU A 59 14.18 -20.93 1.90
CA GLU A 59 14.92 -21.15 3.14
C GLU A 59 15.18 -19.85 3.92
N ASN A 60 15.47 -18.77 3.21
CA ASN A 60 15.69 -17.46 3.81
C ASN A 60 14.95 -16.38 3.00
N PRO A 61 13.66 -16.11 3.31
CA PRO A 61 12.87 -15.12 2.57
C PRO A 61 13.48 -13.71 2.58
N VAL A 62 14.15 -13.33 3.66
CA VAL A 62 14.73 -12.00 3.83
C VAL A 62 15.90 -11.74 2.89
N ASP A 63 16.66 -12.79 2.55
CA ASP A 63 17.87 -12.70 1.72
C ASP A 63 17.65 -13.24 0.29
N ASP A 64 16.47 -13.80 0.00
CA ASP A 64 16.13 -14.28 -1.34
C ASP A 64 16.17 -13.10 -2.35
N PRO A 65 16.88 -13.22 -3.47
CA PRO A 65 17.06 -12.13 -4.42
C PRO A 65 15.76 -11.64 -5.07
N ILE A 66 14.73 -12.49 -5.19
CA ILE A 66 13.42 -12.11 -5.74
C ILE A 66 12.60 -11.34 -4.68
N LEU A 67 12.71 -11.72 -3.40
CA LEU A 67 11.96 -11.09 -2.31
C LEU A 67 12.68 -9.87 -1.72
N ARG A 68 14.01 -9.79 -1.83
CA ARG A 68 14.82 -8.70 -1.27
C ARG A 68 14.33 -7.29 -1.66
N PRO A 69 13.96 -6.98 -2.89
CA PRO A 69 13.45 -5.66 -3.24
C PRO A 69 12.21 -5.26 -2.43
N SER A 70 11.35 -6.22 -2.08
CA SER A 70 10.16 -5.98 -1.28
C SER A 70 10.51 -5.76 0.21
N VAL A 71 11.48 -6.50 0.76
CA VAL A 71 12.06 -6.25 2.10
C VAL A 71 12.66 -4.85 2.17
N ASN A 72 13.40 -4.43 1.14
CA ASN A 72 14.02 -3.10 1.07
C ASN A 72 12.97 -1.98 1.06
N SER A 73 11.83 -2.17 0.40
CA SER A 73 10.73 -1.19 0.39
C SER A 73 10.16 -0.95 1.79
N VAL A 74 10.01 -1.99 2.60
CA VAL A 74 9.59 -1.87 4.00
C VAL A 74 10.71 -1.31 4.87
N ARG A 75 11.94 -1.81 4.73
CA ARG A 75 13.11 -1.31 5.45
C ARG A 75 13.27 0.20 5.32
N MET A 76 13.08 0.75 4.11
CA MET A 76 13.17 2.19 3.85
C MET A 76 12.26 3.01 4.76
N THR A 77 11.09 2.49 5.14
CA THR A 77 10.17 3.20 6.04
C THR A 77 10.74 3.36 7.45
N TYR A 78 11.57 2.43 7.91
CA TYR A 78 12.29 2.50 9.18
C TYR A 78 13.49 3.45 9.09
N ASP A 79 14.27 3.36 8.01
CA ASP A 79 15.43 4.23 7.81
C ASP A 79 15.01 5.72 7.74
N LEU A 80 13.93 6.04 7.02
CA LEU A 80 13.39 7.41 6.95
C LEU A 80 12.86 7.92 8.30
N ALA A 81 12.31 7.06 9.14
CA ALA A 81 11.84 7.44 10.48
C ALA A 81 12.97 7.85 11.43
N GLN A 82 14.21 7.38 11.18
CA GLN A 82 15.41 7.78 11.91
C GLN A 82 16.02 9.09 11.37
N GLY A 83 15.77 9.42 10.10
CA GLY A 83 16.36 10.57 9.43
C GLY A 83 15.76 11.91 9.92
N PRO A 84 16.59 12.91 10.30
CA PRO A 84 16.10 14.17 10.86
C PRO A 84 15.15 14.92 9.93
N ASN A 85 15.33 14.82 8.62
CA ASN A 85 14.55 15.52 7.61
C ASN A 85 13.13 14.97 7.45
N TYR A 86 12.91 13.71 7.78
CA TYR A 86 11.62 13.00 7.55
C TYR A 86 10.92 12.59 8.84
N LYS A 87 11.61 12.68 9.98
CA LYS A 87 11.13 12.21 11.28
C LYS A 87 9.74 12.75 11.61
N ALA A 88 9.49 14.04 11.43
CA ALA A 88 8.19 14.66 11.74
C ALA A 88 7.03 14.04 10.93
N LEU A 89 7.31 13.63 9.67
CA LEU A 89 6.31 13.01 8.82
C LEU A 89 6.18 11.50 9.07
N MET A 90 7.30 10.82 9.34
CA MET A 90 7.38 9.37 9.52
C MET A 90 6.99 8.90 10.93
N THR A 91 6.89 9.83 11.90
CA THR A 91 6.58 9.49 13.30
C THR A 91 5.33 10.21 13.80
N ALA A 92 4.80 9.72 14.90
CA ALA A 92 3.71 10.35 15.65
C ALA A 92 3.89 10.11 17.14
N THR A 93 3.15 10.85 18.01
CA THR A 93 3.06 10.55 19.42
C THR A 93 1.88 9.63 19.65
N SER A 94 2.09 8.49 20.30
CA SER A 94 1.02 7.56 20.63
C SER A 94 0.13 8.13 21.75
N HIS A 95 -1.17 8.11 21.56
CA HIS A 95 -2.12 8.42 22.64
C HIS A 95 -2.29 7.25 23.65
N LEU A 96 -1.82 6.04 23.28
CA LEU A 96 -1.88 4.86 24.16
C LEU A 96 -0.68 4.78 25.12
N THR A 97 0.51 5.14 24.65
CA THR A 97 1.76 5.00 25.42
C THR A 97 2.42 6.34 25.77
N GLY A 98 2.06 7.43 25.11
CA GLY A 98 2.71 8.74 25.25
C GLY A 98 4.08 8.85 24.54
N GLU A 99 4.56 7.76 23.92
CA GLU A 99 5.88 7.68 23.30
C GLU A 99 5.85 8.08 21.82
N THR A 100 7.02 8.46 21.29
CA THR A 100 7.21 8.64 19.84
C THR A 100 7.28 7.28 19.16
N ILE A 101 6.42 7.04 18.19
CA ILE A 101 6.26 5.79 17.48
C ILE A 101 6.39 6.01 15.97
N ASN A 102 6.63 4.93 15.23
CA ASN A 102 6.50 4.92 13.78
C ASN A 102 5.04 5.19 13.39
N ARG A 103 4.80 6.12 12.45
CA ARG A 103 3.44 6.53 12.06
C ARG A 103 2.59 5.36 11.53
N PHE A 104 3.20 4.30 11.05
CA PHE A 104 2.46 3.13 10.57
C PHE A 104 1.68 2.36 11.65
N THR A 105 2.00 2.56 12.93
CA THR A 105 1.24 1.98 14.06
C THR A 105 0.38 3.02 14.80
N HIS A 106 0.27 4.24 14.25
CA HIS A 106 -0.49 5.32 14.87
C HIS A 106 -2.00 5.17 14.68
N ILE A 107 -2.76 5.39 15.76
CA ILE A 107 -4.21 5.56 15.71
C ILE A 107 -4.50 7.05 15.50
N HIS A 108 -5.11 7.39 14.37
CA HIS A 108 -5.32 8.79 13.96
C HIS A 108 -6.15 9.57 14.98
N GLN A 109 -5.62 10.67 15.49
CA GLN A 109 -6.24 11.51 16.53
C GLN A 109 -6.78 12.83 15.98
N SER A 110 -6.53 13.14 14.70
CA SER A 110 -6.93 14.40 14.07
C SER A 110 -7.01 14.26 12.54
N THR A 111 -7.63 15.24 11.90
CA THR A 111 -7.59 15.38 10.45
C THR A 111 -6.16 15.65 9.93
N GLU A 112 -5.32 16.30 10.76
CA GLU A 112 -3.90 16.50 10.44
C GLU A 112 -3.14 15.16 10.32
N ASP A 113 -3.42 14.18 11.19
CA ASP A 113 -2.86 12.83 11.08
C ASP A 113 -3.25 12.17 9.77
N LEU A 114 -4.51 12.31 9.34
CA LEU A 114 -5.00 11.80 8.07
C LEU A 114 -4.31 12.46 6.88
N VAL A 115 -4.11 13.78 6.91
CA VAL A 115 -3.37 14.54 5.89
C VAL A 115 -1.89 14.13 5.87
N ASN A 116 -1.26 14.01 7.04
CA ASN A 116 0.14 13.60 7.15
C ASN A 116 0.38 12.17 6.66
N LYS A 117 -0.60 11.27 6.82
CA LYS A 117 -0.59 9.94 6.22
C LYS A 117 -0.45 10.03 4.69
N VAL A 118 -1.27 10.82 4.00
CA VAL A 118 -1.22 10.97 2.54
C VAL A 118 0.11 11.56 2.09
N LYS A 119 0.61 12.59 2.80
CA LYS A 119 1.93 13.20 2.51
C LYS A 119 3.07 12.21 2.69
N MET A 120 3.06 11.43 3.77
CA MET A 120 4.04 10.38 4.04
C MET A 120 4.05 9.33 2.93
N GLN A 121 2.89 8.90 2.49
CA GLN A 121 2.76 7.90 1.44
C GLN A 121 3.22 8.41 0.06
N ARG A 122 3.00 9.69 -0.25
CA ARG A 122 3.58 10.32 -1.45
C ARG A 122 5.10 10.31 -1.39
N LEU A 123 5.69 10.72 -0.27
CA LEU A 123 7.15 10.66 -0.06
C LEU A 123 7.68 9.24 -0.30
N LEU A 124 7.06 8.23 0.29
CA LEU A 124 7.51 6.84 0.17
C LEU A 124 7.41 6.33 -1.27
N GLY A 125 6.36 6.67 -2.00
CA GLY A 125 6.25 6.37 -3.43
C GLY A 125 7.35 7.03 -4.25
N GLN A 126 7.69 8.29 -3.96
CA GLN A 126 8.80 9.02 -4.62
C GLN A 126 10.16 8.37 -4.35
N VAL A 127 10.38 7.90 -3.11
CA VAL A 127 11.66 7.29 -2.71
C VAL A 127 11.86 5.90 -3.29
N THR A 128 10.79 5.11 -3.38
CA THR A 128 10.89 3.69 -3.75
C THR A 128 10.48 3.40 -5.18
N ALA A 129 9.67 4.25 -5.80
CA ALA A 129 8.96 3.95 -7.07
C ALA A 129 8.27 2.57 -7.04
N ALA A 130 7.83 2.12 -5.85
CA ALA A 130 7.25 0.80 -5.63
C ALA A 130 6.22 0.85 -4.48
N CYS A 131 5.53 -0.27 -4.25
CA CYS A 131 4.69 -0.42 -3.07
C CYS A 131 5.55 -0.65 -1.82
N PHE A 132 5.43 0.22 -0.82
CA PHE A 132 6.12 0.10 0.47
C PHE A 132 5.37 -0.77 1.49
N GLN A 133 4.22 -1.32 1.15
CA GLN A 133 3.47 -2.43 1.75
C GLN A 133 2.88 -2.19 3.15
N ARG A 134 3.34 -1.25 3.94
CA ARG A 134 2.88 -1.02 5.33
C ARG A 134 1.53 -0.30 5.47
N CYS A 135 0.97 0.25 4.37
CA CYS A 135 -0.29 1.00 4.43
C CYS A 135 -1.47 0.11 4.85
N VAL A 136 -1.50 -1.15 4.42
CA VAL A 136 -2.61 -2.08 4.75
C VAL A 136 -2.72 -2.31 6.26
N GLY A 137 -1.61 -2.48 6.98
CA GLY A 137 -1.61 -2.62 8.43
C GLY A 137 -2.07 -1.36 9.16
N MET A 138 -1.59 -0.19 8.75
CA MET A 138 -2.03 1.09 9.31
C MET A 138 -3.54 1.32 9.11
N ASP A 139 -4.06 0.97 7.94
CA ASP A 139 -5.48 1.10 7.63
C ASP A 139 -6.33 0.11 8.44
N ALA A 140 -5.83 -1.12 8.61
CA ALA A 140 -6.45 -2.17 9.40
C ALA A 140 -6.56 -1.80 10.89
N ILE A 141 -5.47 -1.34 11.52
CA ILE A 141 -5.50 -0.98 12.95
C ILE A 141 -6.49 0.15 13.24
N ASN A 142 -6.62 1.13 12.35
CA ASN A 142 -7.56 2.23 12.54
C ASN A 142 -9.02 1.80 12.34
N ALA A 143 -9.29 0.88 11.39
CA ALA A 143 -10.62 0.33 11.18
C ALA A 143 -11.07 -0.57 12.33
N VAL A 144 -10.21 -1.52 12.75
CA VAL A 144 -10.50 -2.44 13.86
C VAL A 144 -10.65 -1.69 15.17
N TYR A 145 -9.81 -0.68 15.43
CA TYR A 145 -9.88 0.15 16.65
C TYR A 145 -11.27 0.75 16.86
N SER A 146 -11.83 1.39 15.83
CA SER A 146 -13.14 2.01 15.95
C SER A 146 -14.28 0.99 15.95
N THR A 147 -14.15 -0.10 15.22
CA THR A 147 -15.21 -1.13 15.12
C THR A 147 -15.34 -1.92 16.42
N THR A 148 -14.23 -2.34 17.02
CA THR A 148 -14.25 -3.08 18.29
C THR A 148 -14.88 -2.28 19.42
N TYR A 149 -14.68 -0.95 19.46
CA TYR A 149 -15.34 -0.09 20.45
C TYR A 149 -16.88 -0.19 20.34
N GLU A 150 -17.41 -0.13 19.12
CA GLU A 150 -18.86 -0.19 18.91
C GLU A 150 -19.43 -1.60 19.16
N ILE A 151 -18.65 -2.66 18.90
CA ILE A 151 -19.01 -4.04 19.26
C ILE A 151 -19.15 -4.15 20.80
N ASP A 152 -18.14 -3.70 21.54
CA ASP A 152 -18.16 -3.75 23.01
C ASP A 152 -19.34 -2.98 23.60
N GLN A 153 -19.67 -1.80 23.02
CA GLN A 153 -20.85 -1.03 23.47
C GLN A 153 -22.17 -1.78 23.28
N LYS A 154 -22.27 -2.60 22.21
CA LYS A 154 -23.50 -3.33 21.90
C LYS A 154 -23.59 -4.67 22.60
N TYR A 155 -22.49 -5.40 22.69
CA TYR A 155 -22.48 -6.80 23.14
C TYR A 155 -21.82 -7.00 24.50
N GLY A 156 -21.17 -5.99 25.07
CA GLY A 156 -20.44 -6.09 26.34
C GLY A 156 -19.21 -7.00 26.27
N THR A 157 -18.62 -7.11 25.08
CA THR A 157 -17.34 -7.84 24.87
C THR A 157 -16.14 -7.03 25.39
N SER A 158 -14.94 -7.60 25.32
CA SER A 158 -13.68 -6.94 25.68
C SER A 158 -12.74 -6.78 24.47
N TYR A 159 -13.28 -6.81 23.25
CA TYR A 159 -12.46 -6.78 22.04
C TYR A 159 -11.67 -5.48 21.88
N HIS A 160 -12.25 -4.35 22.26
CA HIS A 160 -11.57 -3.06 22.16
C HIS A 160 -10.39 -2.96 23.13
N GLU A 161 -10.54 -3.42 24.37
CA GLU A 161 -9.44 -3.42 25.34
C GLU A 161 -8.31 -4.37 24.90
N ASN A 162 -8.65 -5.56 24.42
CA ASN A 162 -7.69 -6.49 23.87
C ASN A 162 -6.95 -5.89 22.66
N PHE A 163 -7.68 -5.24 21.77
CA PHE A 163 -7.09 -4.59 20.61
C PHE A 163 -6.18 -3.42 20.99
N ARG A 164 -6.55 -2.63 21.99
CA ARG A 164 -5.68 -1.56 22.52
C ARG A 164 -4.35 -2.10 23.04
N LYS A 165 -4.36 -3.25 23.75
CA LYS A 165 -3.15 -3.92 24.22
C LYS A 165 -2.28 -4.37 23.05
N PHE A 166 -2.87 -5.01 22.04
CA PHE A 166 -2.18 -5.42 20.81
C PHE A 166 -1.52 -4.21 20.11
N VAL A 167 -2.25 -3.10 19.92
CA VAL A 167 -1.69 -1.90 19.30
C VAL A 167 -0.56 -1.30 20.13
N ALA A 168 -0.71 -1.21 21.45
CA ALA A 168 0.33 -0.71 22.35
C ALA A 168 1.60 -1.59 22.29
N GLU A 169 1.45 -2.91 22.22
CA GLU A 169 2.56 -3.84 22.03
C GLU A 169 3.22 -3.66 20.66
N ALA A 170 2.43 -3.55 19.59
CA ALA A 170 2.92 -3.32 18.24
C ALA A 170 3.71 -2.01 18.13
N GLN A 171 3.27 -0.96 18.81
CA GLN A 171 3.98 0.32 18.91
C GLN A 171 5.29 0.18 19.69
N THR A 172 5.26 -0.57 20.79
CA THR A 172 6.41 -0.83 21.65
C THR A 172 7.51 -1.60 20.92
N LYS A 173 7.12 -2.62 20.15
CA LYS A 173 8.02 -3.49 19.41
C LYS A 173 8.30 -3.00 17.99
N ASP A 174 7.68 -1.88 17.60
CA ASP A 174 7.76 -1.27 16.27
C ASP A 174 7.49 -2.29 15.12
N TRP A 175 6.47 -3.12 15.29
CA TRP A 175 6.12 -4.17 14.34
C TRP A 175 5.61 -3.61 13.01
N THR A 176 5.96 -4.30 11.93
CA THR A 176 5.19 -4.24 10.67
C THR A 176 4.01 -5.20 10.79
N ILE A 177 2.81 -4.69 10.47
CA ILE A 177 1.55 -5.45 10.48
C ILE A 177 1.04 -5.54 9.04
N ASP A 178 0.64 -6.74 8.60
CA ASP A 178 -0.15 -6.93 7.38
C ASP A 178 -1.64 -6.86 7.71
N GLY A 179 -2.42 -6.21 6.85
CA GLY A 179 -3.88 -6.10 6.99
C GLY A 179 -4.60 -7.03 6.02
N ALA A 180 -4.93 -8.23 6.46
CA ALA A 180 -5.46 -9.29 5.64
C ALA A 180 -7.00 -9.28 5.59
N MET A 181 -7.59 -8.60 4.58
CA MET A 181 -9.04 -8.53 4.39
C MET A 181 -9.56 -9.51 3.34
N THR A 182 -8.97 -9.54 2.15
CA THR A 182 -9.55 -10.21 0.97
C THR A 182 -9.38 -11.73 1.04
N ASP A 183 -10.48 -12.48 0.97
CA ASP A 183 -10.48 -13.93 0.77
C ASP A 183 -10.30 -14.29 -0.72
N PRO A 184 -9.92 -15.54 -1.07
CA PRO A 184 -10.09 -16.07 -2.42
C PRO A 184 -11.52 -15.87 -2.90
N LYS A 185 -11.70 -15.68 -4.22
CA LYS A 185 -12.98 -15.11 -4.70
C LYS A 185 -14.16 -16.08 -4.64
N GLY A 186 -13.95 -17.40 -4.71
CA GLY A 186 -15.03 -18.36 -4.77
C GLY A 186 -16.09 -18.05 -5.84
N ASP A 187 -17.28 -18.55 -5.68
CA ASP A 187 -18.46 -18.14 -6.45
C ASP A 187 -19.01 -16.84 -5.86
N ARG A 188 -18.87 -15.74 -6.61
CA ARG A 188 -19.27 -14.39 -6.16
C ARG A 188 -20.78 -14.18 -6.10
N SER A 189 -21.57 -15.10 -6.62
CA SER A 189 -23.05 -15.06 -6.53
C SER A 189 -23.55 -15.63 -5.21
N LEU A 190 -22.70 -16.33 -4.46
CA LEU A 190 -23.04 -17.03 -3.23
C LEU A 190 -22.42 -16.37 -1.99
N PRO A 191 -23.13 -16.37 -0.85
CA PRO A 191 -22.55 -15.97 0.44
C PRO A 191 -21.51 -17.01 0.91
N PRO A 192 -20.64 -16.66 1.91
CA PRO A 192 -19.59 -17.55 2.40
C PRO A 192 -20.07 -18.94 2.80
N HIS A 193 -21.17 -19.06 3.56
CA HIS A 193 -21.72 -20.35 4.03
C HIS A 193 -22.32 -21.25 2.93
N LYS A 194 -22.45 -20.75 1.68
CA LYS A 194 -22.99 -21.51 0.52
C LYS A 194 -21.94 -21.85 -0.53
N GLN A 195 -20.68 -21.56 -0.27
CA GLN A 195 -19.62 -21.98 -1.17
C GLN A 195 -19.56 -23.51 -1.24
N GLU A 196 -19.19 -24.07 -2.40
CA GLU A 196 -19.01 -25.51 -2.58
C GLU A 196 -17.96 -26.07 -1.61
N ASP A 197 -16.85 -25.34 -1.47
CA ASP A 197 -15.83 -25.61 -0.47
C ASP A 197 -15.97 -24.59 0.68
N PRO A 198 -16.30 -25.00 1.90
CA PRO A 198 -16.45 -24.10 3.04
C PRO A 198 -15.14 -23.38 3.40
N ASP A 199 -13.99 -23.94 3.07
CA ASP A 199 -12.67 -23.36 3.35
C ASP A 199 -12.28 -22.28 2.33
N MET A 200 -13.11 -22.01 1.31
CA MET A 200 -12.87 -20.95 0.32
C MET A 200 -12.77 -19.56 0.94
N PHE A 201 -13.50 -19.31 2.02
CA PHE A 201 -13.40 -18.12 2.86
C PHE A 201 -12.83 -18.49 4.22
N LEU A 202 -11.96 -17.65 4.76
CA LEU A 202 -11.41 -17.88 6.09
C LEU A 202 -12.53 -17.85 7.13
N HIS A 203 -12.59 -18.90 7.97
CA HIS A 203 -13.64 -19.09 8.96
C HIS A 203 -13.17 -19.82 10.22
N VAL A 204 -14.00 -19.79 11.23
CA VAL A 204 -13.81 -20.53 12.49
C VAL A 204 -14.26 -21.97 12.31
N VAL A 205 -13.35 -22.93 12.47
CA VAL A 205 -13.66 -24.39 12.41
C VAL A 205 -13.88 -25.00 13.79
N GLU A 206 -13.35 -24.39 14.85
CA GLU A 206 -13.52 -24.85 16.22
C GLU A 206 -13.51 -23.67 17.19
N ARG A 207 -14.40 -23.69 18.19
CA ARG A 207 -14.39 -22.76 19.32
C ARG A 207 -14.01 -23.50 20.60
N ARG A 208 -12.99 -23.00 21.29
CA ARG A 208 -12.45 -23.54 22.53
C ARG A 208 -12.61 -22.54 23.67
N PRO A 209 -12.51 -22.95 24.94
CA PRO A 209 -12.58 -22.02 26.08
C PRO A 209 -11.48 -20.94 26.06
N ASP A 210 -10.31 -21.26 25.50
CA ASP A 210 -9.12 -20.41 25.43
C ASP A 210 -8.91 -19.70 24.09
N GLY A 211 -9.75 -19.99 23.06
CA GLY A 211 -9.63 -19.35 21.75
C GLY A 211 -10.45 -20.01 20.66
N ILE A 212 -10.05 -19.75 19.42
CA ILE A 212 -10.66 -20.32 18.22
C ILE A 212 -9.61 -20.96 17.33
N VAL A 213 -10.02 -21.93 16.52
CA VAL A 213 -9.21 -22.47 15.42
C VAL A 213 -9.79 -21.97 14.11
N VAL A 214 -8.95 -21.44 13.24
CA VAL A 214 -9.37 -20.86 11.94
C VAL A 214 -8.74 -21.61 10.78
N ARG A 215 -9.50 -21.74 9.67
CA ARG A 215 -9.07 -22.35 8.42
C ARG A 215 -9.52 -21.53 7.23
N GLY A 216 -8.75 -21.59 6.13
CA GLY A 216 -9.03 -20.89 4.88
C GLY A 216 -7.82 -20.11 4.37
N ALA A 217 -8.04 -19.09 3.56
CA ALA A 217 -6.95 -18.30 3.01
C ALA A 217 -7.31 -16.83 2.85
N LYS A 218 -6.28 -15.97 2.86
CA LYS A 218 -6.36 -14.56 2.44
C LYS A 218 -5.52 -14.38 1.18
N ALA A 219 -6.13 -13.79 0.14
CA ALA A 219 -5.52 -13.62 -1.17
C ALA A 219 -5.05 -12.19 -1.40
N HIS A 220 -4.01 -12.07 -2.25
CA HIS A 220 -3.40 -10.80 -2.64
C HIS A 220 -2.86 -10.01 -1.43
N GLN A 221 -2.23 -10.72 -0.46
CA GLN A 221 -1.65 -10.06 0.70
C GLN A 221 -0.30 -9.45 0.34
N THR A 222 -0.29 -8.12 0.25
CA THR A 222 0.87 -7.36 -0.17
C THR A 222 1.89 -7.28 0.96
N GLY A 223 3.03 -7.95 0.81
CA GLY A 223 4.12 -7.85 1.76
C GLY A 223 3.94 -8.65 3.05
N MET A 224 3.07 -9.64 3.10
CA MET A 224 2.89 -10.46 4.30
C MET A 224 4.20 -11.13 4.76
N CYS A 225 5.07 -11.57 3.85
CA CYS A 225 6.39 -12.14 4.20
C CYS A 225 7.38 -11.11 4.77
N ASN A 226 7.02 -9.83 4.80
CA ASN A 226 7.78 -8.72 5.37
C ASN A 226 7.16 -8.19 6.67
N SER A 227 6.20 -8.91 7.23
CA SER A 227 5.42 -8.47 8.40
C SER A 227 5.68 -9.37 9.61
N HIS A 228 5.60 -8.78 10.80
CA HIS A 228 5.71 -9.50 12.07
C HIS A 228 4.37 -10.11 12.48
N GLN A 229 3.28 -9.41 12.14
CA GLN A 229 1.92 -9.77 12.53
C GLN A 229 1.00 -9.68 11.32
N VAL A 230 -0.03 -10.53 11.30
CA VAL A 230 -1.19 -10.37 10.44
C VAL A 230 -2.39 -9.94 11.26
N LEU A 231 -3.12 -8.93 10.79
CA LEU A 231 -4.42 -8.50 11.32
C LEU A 231 -5.50 -8.87 10.30
N VAL A 232 -6.24 -9.91 10.62
CA VAL A 232 -7.28 -10.47 9.75
C VAL A 232 -8.60 -9.74 9.94
N MET A 233 -9.33 -9.51 8.85
CA MET A 233 -10.65 -8.89 8.82
C MET A 233 -11.57 -9.63 7.85
N PRO A 234 -12.91 -9.52 8.02
CA PRO A 234 -13.88 -10.02 7.03
C PRO A 234 -13.66 -9.37 5.65
N THR A 235 -14.02 -10.07 4.56
CA THR A 235 -13.89 -9.56 3.20
C THR A 235 -15.10 -8.80 2.68
N GLN A 236 -16.29 -9.04 3.26
CA GLN A 236 -17.57 -8.52 2.75
C GLN A 236 -18.62 -8.41 3.85
N ALA A 237 -19.80 -7.86 3.49
CA ALA A 237 -21.01 -7.94 4.31
C ALA A 237 -21.41 -9.40 4.53
N MET A 238 -21.90 -9.71 5.73
CA MET A 238 -22.26 -11.06 6.16
C MET A 238 -23.69 -11.09 6.71
N GLY A 239 -24.38 -12.19 6.43
CA GLY A 239 -25.70 -12.47 6.99
C GLY A 239 -25.64 -13.29 8.28
N PRO A 240 -26.80 -13.52 8.95
CA PRO A 240 -26.82 -14.29 10.21
C PRO A 240 -26.27 -15.73 10.10
N ASP A 241 -26.33 -16.33 8.90
CA ASP A 241 -25.83 -17.68 8.65
C ASP A 241 -24.31 -17.71 8.42
N ASP A 242 -23.65 -16.55 8.27
CA ASP A 242 -22.21 -16.42 8.04
C ASP A 242 -21.41 -16.21 9.35
N LYS A 243 -21.95 -16.61 10.52
CA LYS A 243 -21.32 -16.34 11.83
C LYS A 243 -19.87 -16.81 11.93
N ASP A 244 -19.57 -17.99 11.37
CA ASP A 244 -18.23 -18.55 11.44
C ASP A 244 -17.22 -17.83 10.53
N TYR A 245 -17.71 -17.09 9.54
CA TYR A 245 -16.93 -16.25 8.62
C TYR A 245 -16.76 -14.80 9.11
N ALA A 246 -17.62 -14.37 10.05
CA ALA A 246 -17.53 -13.05 10.67
C ALA A 246 -16.46 -13.05 11.76
N VAL A 247 -15.18 -13.06 11.35
CA VAL A 247 -14.04 -13.18 12.27
C VAL A 247 -12.97 -12.12 12.00
N SER A 248 -12.42 -11.54 13.08
CA SER A 248 -11.25 -10.66 13.03
C SER A 248 -10.32 -10.98 14.20
N PHE A 249 -9.03 -11.08 13.91
CA PHE A 249 -8.01 -11.46 14.89
C PHE A 249 -6.61 -11.00 14.45
N SER A 250 -5.65 -11.05 15.37
CA SER A 250 -4.23 -10.95 15.06
C SER A 250 -3.49 -12.26 15.32
N ALA A 251 -2.45 -12.52 14.53
CA ALA A 251 -1.55 -13.65 14.74
C ALA A 251 -0.12 -13.29 14.30
N PRO A 252 0.92 -13.91 14.93
CA PRO A 252 2.28 -13.84 14.41
C PRO A 252 2.36 -14.35 12.97
N ALA A 253 3.17 -13.72 12.12
CA ALA A 253 3.31 -14.13 10.72
C ALA A 253 3.96 -15.53 10.56
N ASP A 254 4.57 -16.04 11.61
CA ASP A 254 5.14 -17.38 11.70
C ASP A 254 4.34 -18.33 12.61
N ALA A 255 3.07 -18.01 12.94
CA ALA A 255 2.18 -18.86 13.73
C ALA A 255 2.10 -20.28 13.16
N GLU A 256 2.00 -21.30 14.02
CA GLU A 256 1.80 -22.69 13.59
C GLU A 256 0.54 -22.80 12.72
N GLY A 257 0.59 -23.56 11.61
CA GLY A 257 -0.50 -23.65 10.64
C GLY A 257 -0.55 -22.52 9.60
N LEU A 258 0.14 -21.38 9.80
CA LEU A 258 0.17 -20.29 8.83
C LEU A 258 1.35 -20.46 7.86
N PHE A 259 1.09 -20.36 6.55
CA PHE A 259 2.12 -20.31 5.51
C PHE A 259 1.71 -19.44 4.32
N MET A 260 2.69 -19.09 3.49
CA MET A 260 2.54 -18.12 2.41
C MET A 260 3.02 -18.70 1.09
N ILE A 261 2.30 -18.41 0.00
CA ILE A 261 2.69 -18.78 -1.35
C ILE A 261 2.84 -17.50 -2.16
N VAL A 262 4.03 -17.27 -2.70
CA VAL A 262 4.36 -16.07 -3.49
C VAL A 262 3.63 -16.11 -4.83
N GLY A 263 2.90 -15.05 -5.14
CA GLY A 263 2.25 -14.86 -6.43
C GLY A 263 3.29 -14.54 -7.51
N ARG A 264 3.26 -15.29 -8.60
CA ARG A 264 4.11 -15.02 -9.76
C ARG A 264 3.69 -13.72 -10.45
N GLN A 265 4.60 -12.76 -10.57
CA GLN A 265 4.38 -11.53 -11.32
C GLN A 265 4.70 -11.71 -12.80
N SER A 266 4.05 -10.94 -13.67
CA SER A 266 4.08 -11.12 -15.12
C SER A 266 5.46 -11.03 -15.78
N CYS A 267 6.43 -10.41 -15.13
CA CYS A 267 7.79 -10.23 -15.66
C CYS A 267 8.89 -10.81 -14.76
N ASP A 268 8.56 -11.79 -13.92
CA ASP A 268 9.53 -12.41 -13.00
C ASP A 268 10.72 -13.05 -13.71
N THR A 269 10.53 -13.53 -14.96
CA THR A 269 11.60 -14.13 -15.76
C THR A 269 12.74 -13.17 -16.07
N ARG A 270 12.51 -11.85 -16.11
CA ARG A 270 13.55 -10.84 -16.32
C ARG A 270 14.48 -10.69 -15.12
N LYS A 271 14.02 -11.00 -13.92
CA LYS A 271 14.86 -11.05 -12.73
C LYS A 271 15.93 -12.13 -12.80
N LEU A 272 15.77 -13.12 -13.69
CA LEU A 272 16.76 -14.15 -13.94
C LEU A 272 17.99 -13.61 -14.70
N GLU A 273 17.87 -12.49 -15.38
CA GLU A 273 19.00 -11.84 -16.06
C GLU A 273 19.98 -11.19 -15.05
N ASN A 274 19.52 -10.96 -13.82
CA ASN A 274 20.30 -10.51 -12.66
C ASN A 274 21.19 -9.29 -12.93
N THR A 275 20.67 -8.33 -13.72
CA THR A 275 21.35 -7.09 -14.07
C THR A 275 20.64 -5.90 -13.44
N ASP A 276 21.39 -4.82 -13.15
CA ASP A 276 20.81 -3.64 -12.55
C ASP A 276 20.13 -2.69 -13.56
N ILE A 277 20.44 -2.82 -14.84
CA ILE A 277 19.79 -2.08 -15.93
C ILE A 277 18.48 -2.74 -16.33
N ASP A 278 18.50 -4.03 -16.69
CA ASP A 278 17.37 -4.73 -17.31
C ASP A 278 16.19 -4.91 -16.35
N VAL A 279 16.43 -4.97 -15.06
CA VAL A 279 15.37 -5.04 -14.04
C VAL A 279 14.56 -3.73 -13.90
N GLY A 280 15.15 -2.59 -14.29
CA GLY A 280 14.52 -1.26 -14.21
C GLY A 280 14.49 -0.66 -12.80
N ASN A 281 14.01 -1.39 -11.79
CA ASN A 281 14.10 -1.02 -10.38
C ASN A 281 14.60 -2.22 -9.57
N ALA A 282 15.93 -2.35 -9.49
CA ALA A 282 16.57 -3.48 -8.82
C ALA A 282 16.50 -3.39 -7.28
N GLN A 283 16.36 -2.18 -6.74
CA GLN A 283 16.46 -1.92 -5.31
C GLN A 283 15.14 -2.11 -4.57
N TYR A 284 14.03 -1.70 -5.18
CA TYR A 284 12.71 -1.70 -4.55
C TYR A 284 11.67 -2.44 -5.39
N GLY A 285 10.72 -3.08 -4.70
CA GLY A 285 9.63 -3.79 -5.35
C GLY A 285 8.51 -4.10 -4.38
N GLY A 286 7.41 -4.65 -4.89
CA GLY A 286 6.31 -5.23 -4.14
C GLY A 286 6.29 -6.73 -4.28
N VAL A 287 5.58 -7.41 -3.40
CA VAL A 287 5.30 -8.84 -3.48
C VAL A 287 3.87 -9.11 -3.01
N GLU A 288 3.17 -9.96 -3.76
CA GLU A 288 1.80 -10.39 -3.45
C GLU A 288 1.81 -11.87 -3.07
N LEU A 289 1.06 -12.24 -2.03
CA LEU A 289 1.04 -13.60 -1.51
C LEU A 289 -0.39 -14.12 -1.31
N LEU A 290 -0.55 -15.42 -1.46
CA LEU A 290 -1.64 -16.17 -0.87
C LEU A 290 -1.21 -16.60 0.53
N VAL A 291 -1.98 -16.23 1.54
CA VAL A 291 -1.72 -16.60 2.94
C VAL A 291 -2.73 -17.66 3.34
N VAL A 292 -2.25 -18.84 3.71
CA VAL A 292 -3.08 -19.99 4.08
C VAL A 292 -3.04 -20.18 5.59
N PHE A 293 -4.20 -20.41 6.16
CA PHE A 293 -4.43 -20.76 7.56
C PHE A 293 -4.91 -22.21 7.60
N ASP A 294 -4.03 -23.11 8.03
CA ASP A 294 -4.30 -24.54 8.15
C ASP A 294 -4.41 -24.90 9.64
N ASP A 295 -5.64 -24.79 10.14
CA ASP A 295 -6.00 -25.00 11.55
C ASP A 295 -5.18 -24.13 12.54
N VAL A 296 -5.10 -22.84 12.27
CA VAL A 296 -4.35 -21.90 13.11
C VAL A 296 -5.14 -21.60 14.39
N PHE A 297 -4.53 -21.84 15.55
CA PHE A 297 -5.12 -21.47 16.86
C PHE A 297 -4.92 -19.98 17.14
N ILE A 298 -6.00 -19.29 17.53
CA ILE A 298 -6.02 -17.88 17.92
C ILE A 298 -6.53 -17.77 19.35
N PRO A 299 -5.71 -17.30 20.31
CA PRO A 299 -6.14 -17.13 21.70
C PRO A 299 -7.15 -15.99 21.84
N ASN A 300 -7.97 -16.06 22.89
CA ASN A 300 -9.09 -15.11 23.11
C ASN A 300 -8.65 -13.65 23.14
N GLU A 301 -7.48 -13.33 23.65
CA GLU A 301 -6.94 -11.96 23.71
C GLU A 301 -6.60 -11.37 22.34
N ASN A 302 -6.47 -12.21 21.33
CA ASN A 302 -6.17 -11.80 19.96
C ASN A 302 -7.40 -11.80 19.04
N ILE A 303 -8.60 -11.98 19.58
CA ILE A 303 -9.85 -11.98 18.83
C ILE A 303 -10.54 -10.62 18.97
N TYR A 304 -11.03 -10.07 17.85
CA TYR A 304 -11.61 -8.73 17.74
C TYR A 304 -13.00 -8.70 17.08
N LEU A 305 -13.44 -9.82 16.50
CA LEU A 305 -14.80 -10.09 16.00
C LEU A 305 -14.97 -11.61 15.97
N ASN A 306 -16.09 -12.17 16.45
CA ASN A 306 -16.31 -13.61 16.48
C ASN A 306 -17.80 -13.98 16.36
N GLY A 307 -18.41 -13.58 15.25
CA GLY A 307 -19.79 -13.91 14.92
C GLY A 307 -20.77 -12.74 14.93
N GLU A 308 -20.32 -11.52 15.26
CA GLU A 308 -21.15 -10.30 15.22
C GLU A 308 -21.24 -9.80 13.77
N THR A 309 -22.04 -10.49 12.95
CA THR A 309 -22.08 -10.37 11.47
C THR A 309 -22.39 -8.96 10.97
N GLU A 310 -23.22 -8.20 11.68
CA GLU A 310 -23.56 -6.81 11.30
C GLU A 310 -22.37 -5.86 11.36
N PHE A 311 -21.33 -6.17 12.17
CA PHE A 311 -20.12 -5.37 12.25
C PHE A 311 -19.10 -5.70 11.16
N ALA A 312 -19.25 -6.82 10.46
CA ALA A 312 -18.40 -7.17 9.32
C ALA A 312 -18.44 -6.07 8.25
N THR A 313 -19.64 -5.58 7.89
CA THR A 313 -19.81 -4.49 6.91
C THR A 313 -19.11 -3.21 7.36
N MET A 314 -19.29 -2.81 8.61
CA MET A 314 -18.67 -1.60 9.16
C MET A 314 -17.14 -1.67 9.12
N MET A 315 -16.57 -2.81 9.51
CA MET A 315 -15.13 -3.04 9.51
C MET A 315 -14.56 -2.97 8.09
N VAL A 316 -15.22 -3.62 7.12
CA VAL A 316 -14.85 -3.59 5.70
C VAL A 316 -14.91 -2.18 5.13
N GLU A 317 -15.97 -1.41 5.40
CA GLU A 317 -16.14 -0.06 4.87
C GLU A 317 -15.10 0.91 5.44
N ARG A 318 -14.79 0.83 6.73
CA ARG A 318 -13.77 1.66 7.38
C ARG A 318 -12.38 1.33 6.86
N PHE A 319 -12.02 0.07 6.80
CA PHE A 319 -10.75 -0.36 6.23
C PHE A 319 -10.61 0.08 4.76
N ALA A 320 -11.60 -0.23 3.95
CA ALA A 320 -11.60 0.15 2.54
C ALA A 320 -11.53 1.67 2.36
N GLY A 321 -12.20 2.46 3.22
CA GLY A 321 -12.13 3.92 3.22
C GLY A 321 -10.71 4.42 3.45
N TYR A 322 -10.06 4.00 4.53
CA TYR A 322 -8.67 4.36 4.83
C TYR A 322 -7.72 3.93 3.71
N HIS A 323 -7.92 2.74 3.16
CA HIS A 323 -7.04 2.22 2.11
C HIS A 323 -7.26 2.94 0.77
N ARG A 324 -8.50 3.34 0.45
CA ARG A 324 -8.82 4.20 -0.72
C ARG A 324 -8.19 5.58 -0.62
N GLN A 325 -8.17 6.18 0.57
CA GLN A 325 -7.42 7.40 0.86
C GLN A 325 -5.91 7.22 0.60
N SER A 326 -5.33 6.10 1.05
CA SER A 326 -3.90 5.79 0.90
C SER A 326 -3.42 5.86 -0.56
N TYR A 327 -4.27 5.47 -1.52
CA TYR A 327 -3.94 5.57 -2.95
C TYR A 327 -3.73 7.01 -3.43
N GLY A 328 -4.38 8.00 -2.82
CA GLY A 328 -4.14 9.42 -3.09
C GLY A 328 -2.74 9.91 -2.66
N GLY A 329 -1.99 9.08 -1.93
CA GLY A 329 -0.59 9.32 -1.59
C GLY A 329 0.35 8.38 -2.35
N CYS A 330 0.27 7.08 -2.11
CA CYS A 330 1.25 6.11 -2.60
C CYS A 330 1.32 6.05 -4.14
N LYS A 331 0.19 6.03 -4.86
CA LYS A 331 0.18 6.00 -6.32
C LYS A 331 0.64 7.32 -6.93
N VAL A 332 0.36 8.43 -6.25
CA VAL A 332 0.84 9.76 -6.65
C VAL A 332 2.36 9.84 -6.56
N GLY A 333 2.97 9.33 -5.49
CA GLY A 333 4.44 9.32 -5.35
C GLY A 333 5.14 8.49 -6.44
N VAL A 334 4.59 7.32 -6.79
CA VAL A 334 5.09 6.53 -7.93
C VAL A 334 4.83 7.27 -9.26
N GLY A 335 3.69 7.93 -9.39
CA GLY A 335 3.34 8.78 -10.55
C GLY A 335 4.34 9.91 -10.76
N ASP A 336 4.82 10.57 -9.70
CA ASP A 336 5.86 11.60 -9.76
C ASP A 336 7.15 11.05 -10.41
N VAL A 337 7.55 9.83 -10.05
CA VAL A 337 8.72 9.17 -10.65
C VAL A 337 8.49 8.86 -12.12
N LEU A 338 7.30 8.37 -12.48
CA LEU A 338 6.96 8.06 -13.88
C LEU A 338 6.94 9.33 -14.75
N ILE A 339 6.41 10.46 -14.23
CA ILE A 339 6.45 11.78 -14.90
C ILE A 339 7.90 12.21 -15.12
N GLY A 340 8.74 12.11 -14.08
CA GLY A 340 10.15 12.46 -14.16
C GLY A 340 10.90 11.62 -15.18
N ALA A 341 10.70 10.30 -15.18
CA ALA A 341 11.32 9.38 -16.15
C ALA A 341 10.87 9.71 -17.60
N SER A 342 9.60 10.04 -17.79
CA SER A 342 9.04 10.44 -19.10
C SER A 342 9.66 11.75 -19.60
N ALA A 343 9.86 12.73 -18.70
CA ALA A 343 10.51 14.00 -19.04
C ALA A 343 11.98 13.78 -19.43
N VAL A 344 12.72 12.97 -18.68
CA VAL A 344 14.13 12.62 -19.00
C VAL A 344 14.20 11.84 -20.33
N ALA A 345 13.26 10.92 -20.60
CA ALA A 345 13.20 10.25 -21.91
C ALA A 345 12.98 11.25 -23.06
N ALA A 346 12.12 12.25 -22.87
CA ALA A 346 11.90 13.30 -23.85
C ALA A 346 13.14 14.18 -24.07
N ASP A 347 13.90 14.49 -23.01
CA ASP A 347 15.21 15.18 -23.11
C ASP A 347 16.20 14.35 -23.93
N TYR A 348 16.35 13.05 -23.61
CA TYR A 348 17.27 12.14 -24.30
C TYR A 348 16.88 11.90 -25.77
N ASN A 349 15.59 11.99 -26.08
CA ASN A 349 15.09 11.92 -27.45
C ASN A 349 15.16 13.27 -28.20
N GLY A 350 15.58 14.36 -27.53
CA GLY A 350 15.71 15.71 -28.12
C GLY A 350 14.36 16.38 -28.43
N VAL A 351 13.24 15.91 -27.84
CA VAL A 351 11.89 16.37 -28.15
C VAL A 351 11.20 17.14 -27.02
N ALA A 352 11.88 17.39 -25.90
CA ALA A 352 11.31 18.04 -24.72
C ALA A 352 10.70 19.42 -24.98
N LYS A 353 11.16 20.14 -26.02
CA LYS A 353 10.66 21.48 -26.40
C LYS A 353 9.41 21.43 -27.27
N ALA A 354 9.07 20.26 -27.83
CA ALA A 354 7.90 20.11 -28.70
C ALA A 354 6.58 20.33 -27.92
N SER A 355 5.63 21.05 -28.49
CA SER A 355 4.36 21.42 -27.81
C SER A 355 3.58 20.19 -27.37
N HIS A 356 3.43 19.19 -28.25
CA HIS A 356 2.71 17.97 -27.96
C HIS A 356 3.38 17.11 -26.85
N VAL A 357 4.69 17.22 -26.64
CA VAL A 357 5.40 16.58 -25.52
C VAL A 357 5.12 17.30 -24.21
N LYS A 358 5.14 18.65 -24.24
CA LYS A 358 4.77 19.47 -23.08
C LYS A 358 3.32 19.22 -22.65
N ASP A 359 2.40 19.17 -23.61
CA ASP A 359 0.97 18.93 -23.34
C ASP A 359 0.76 17.56 -22.67
N LYS A 360 1.48 16.52 -23.10
CA LYS A 360 1.46 15.19 -22.48
C LYS A 360 1.98 15.19 -21.04
N LEU A 361 3.09 15.89 -20.78
CA LEU A 361 3.62 16.02 -19.41
C LEU A 361 2.68 16.84 -18.51
N ILE A 362 2.04 17.89 -19.03
CA ILE A 362 1.02 18.65 -18.32
C ILE A 362 -0.16 17.75 -17.96
N GLU A 363 -0.63 16.91 -18.88
CA GLU A 363 -1.73 15.98 -18.62
C GLU A 363 -1.35 14.96 -17.54
N MET A 364 -0.14 14.39 -17.58
CA MET A 364 0.33 13.50 -16.52
C MET A 364 0.33 14.20 -15.15
N ILE A 365 0.83 15.44 -15.07
CA ILE A 365 0.81 16.22 -13.83
C ILE A 365 -0.63 16.46 -13.37
N HIS A 366 -1.54 16.85 -14.29
CA HIS A 366 -2.95 17.10 -13.99
C HIS A 366 -3.62 15.86 -13.37
N LEU A 367 -3.45 14.69 -13.99
CA LEU A 367 -4.01 13.43 -13.50
C LEU A 367 -3.44 13.06 -12.11
N ASN A 368 -2.14 13.22 -11.95
CA ASN A 368 -1.44 12.89 -10.70
C ASN A 368 -1.88 13.79 -9.54
N GLU A 369 -1.88 15.11 -9.74
CA GLU A 369 -2.30 16.08 -8.72
C GLU A 369 -3.81 15.99 -8.42
N THR A 370 -4.63 15.57 -9.37
CA THR A 370 -6.06 15.31 -9.13
C THR A 370 -6.24 14.17 -8.12
N MET A 371 -5.50 13.07 -8.25
CA MET A 371 -5.52 11.98 -7.27
C MET A 371 -5.06 12.45 -5.88
N TYR A 372 -3.99 13.25 -5.83
CA TYR A 372 -3.48 13.82 -4.58
C TYR A 372 -4.49 14.73 -3.89
N SER A 373 -5.10 15.64 -4.66
CA SER A 373 -6.13 16.56 -4.16
C SER A 373 -7.31 15.81 -3.53
N CYS A 374 -7.77 14.71 -4.15
CA CYS A 374 -8.82 13.87 -3.58
C CYS A 374 -8.38 13.19 -2.27
N GLY A 375 -7.13 12.73 -2.20
CA GLY A 375 -6.56 12.13 -0.98
C GLY A 375 -6.48 13.14 0.17
N ILE A 376 -6.10 14.38 -0.13
CA ILE A 376 -6.08 15.47 0.86
C ILE A 376 -7.50 15.85 1.27
N ALA A 377 -8.43 16.01 0.31
CA ALA A 377 -9.81 16.42 0.60
C ALA A 377 -10.52 15.41 1.53
N CYS A 378 -10.46 14.11 1.24
CA CYS A 378 -11.09 13.10 2.11
C CYS A 378 -10.47 13.05 3.51
N SER A 379 -9.21 13.46 3.66
CA SER A 379 -8.53 13.57 4.95
C SER A 379 -8.99 14.79 5.74
N ALA A 380 -9.09 15.95 5.07
CA ALA A 380 -9.47 17.21 5.69
C ALA A 380 -10.92 17.21 6.20
N GLU A 381 -11.80 16.51 5.48
CA GLU A 381 -13.23 16.32 5.83
C GLU A 381 -13.45 15.12 6.77
N GLY A 382 -12.39 14.54 7.31
CA GLY A 382 -12.46 13.42 8.25
C GLY A 382 -13.17 13.82 9.55
N THR A 383 -13.83 12.84 10.18
CA THR A 383 -14.62 13.05 11.39
C THR A 383 -14.19 12.13 12.53
N LYS A 384 -14.42 12.59 13.76
CA LYS A 384 -14.13 11.81 14.97
C LYS A 384 -15.17 10.71 15.15
N THR A 385 -14.72 9.47 15.36
CA THR A 385 -15.58 8.31 15.66
C THR A 385 -15.95 8.25 17.14
N ALA A 386 -16.87 7.37 17.51
CA ALA A 386 -17.26 7.15 18.91
C ALA A 386 -16.09 6.65 19.77
N SER A 387 -15.13 5.91 19.21
CA SER A 387 -13.92 5.45 19.91
C SER A 387 -12.86 6.53 20.08
N GLY A 388 -13.07 7.72 19.51
CA GLY A 388 -12.16 8.86 19.62
C GLY A 388 -11.12 9.01 18.51
N ASN A 389 -10.88 8.00 17.68
CA ASN A 389 -10.03 8.14 16.51
C ASN A 389 -10.77 8.84 15.35
N TYR A 390 -10.02 9.28 14.34
CA TYR A 390 -10.57 9.97 13.17
C TYR A 390 -10.71 9.05 11.97
N LEU A 391 -11.89 9.08 11.34
CA LEU A 391 -12.21 8.40 10.09
C LEU A 391 -12.24 9.44 8.96
N ILE A 392 -11.70 9.07 7.81
CA ILE A 392 -11.74 9.88 6.58
C ILE A 392 -13.19 10.07 6.09
N ASP A 393 -13.44 11.09 5.26
CA ASP A 393 -14.69 11.17 4.52
C ASP A 393 -14.79 10.02 3.51
N LEU A 394 -15.81 9.17 3.70
CA LEU A 394 -15.97 7.95 2.91
C LEU A 394 -16.39 8.25 1.45
N LEU A 395 -17.19 9.28 1.20
CA LEU A 395 -17.58 9.65 -0.17
C LEU A 395 -16.35 10.09 -0.97
N LEU A 396 -15.58 11.02 -0.42
CA LEU A 396 -14.39 11.56 -1.09
C LEU A 396 -13.29 10.51 -1.24
N ALA A 397 -13.13 9.59 -0.29
CA ALA A 397 -12.21 8.46 -0.42
C ALA A 397 -12.61 7.52 -1.58
N ASN A 398 -13.90 7.29 -1.79
CA ASN A 398 -14.42 6.53 -2.93
C ASN A 398 -14.20 7.27 -4.25
N VAL A 399 -14.36 8.59 -4.28
CA VAL A 399 -14.05 9.43 -5.45
C VAL A 399 -12.56 9.38 -5.76
N CYS A 400 -11.69 9.50 -4.74
CA CYS A 400 -10.25 9.34 -4.88
C CYS A 400 -9.92 8.00 -5.57
N LYS A 401 -10.41 6.92 -5.02
CA LYS A 401 -10.17 5.58 -5.57
C LYS A 401 -10.74 5.39 -6.97
N GLN A 402 -11.90 5.96 -7.27
CA GLN A 402 -12.49 5.87 -8.61
C GLN A 402 -11.58 6.54 -9.68
N ASN A 403 -10.91 7.65 -9.36
CA ASN A 403 -9.90 8.26 -10.20
C ASN A 403 -8.66 7.36 -10.34
N VAL A 404 -8.19 6.80 -9.23
CA VAL A 404 -7.04 5.88 -9.18
C VAL A 404 -7.27 4.62 -10.03
N THR A 405 -8.51 4.16 -10.22
CA THR A 405 -8.78 3.01 -11.12
C THR A 405 -8.52 3.33 -12.60
N ARG A 406 -8.32 4.58 -12.98
CA ARG A 406 -8.22 5.06 -14.36
C ARG A 406 -6.91 5.78 -14.66
N PHE A 407 -6.52 6.73 -13.83
CA PHE A 407 -5.43 7.66 -14.11
C PHE A 407 -4.05 7.00 -14.21
N PRO A 408 -3.65 6.04 -13.37
CA PRO A 408 -2.37 5.33 -13.55
C PRO A 408 -2.24 4.59 -14.88
N TYR A 409 -3.36 4.12 -15.45
CA TYR A 409 -3.36 3.50 -16.79
C TYR A 409 -3.13 4.54 -17.89
N GLU A 410 -3.76 5.70 -17.79
CA GLU A 410 -3.56 6.79 -18.74
C GLU A 410 -2.15 7.39 -18.64
N MET A 411 -1.64 7.56 -17.43
CA MET A 411 -0.27 8.01 -17.21
C MET A 411 0.76 7.02 -17.79
N ALA A 412 0.55 5.71 -17.61
CA ALA A 412 1.41 4.70 -18.22
C ALA A 412 1.37 4.75 -19.76
N ARG A 413 0.18 4.89 -20.35
CA ARG A 413 0.01 5.06 -21.80
C ARG A 413 0.77 6.27 -22.34
N ILE A 414 0.69 7.39 -21.63
CA ILE A 414 1.40 8.62 -22.02
C ILE A 414 2.92 8.43 -21.88
N ALA A 415 3.39 7.77 -20.82
CA ALA A 415 4.80 7.49 -20.60
C ALA A 415 5.39 6.58 -21.70
N GLU A 416 4.67 5.55 -22.11
CA GLU A 416 5.04 4.66 -23.22
C GLU A 416 5.12 5.42 -24.55
N ASP A 417 4.16 6.31 -24.82
CA ASP A 417 4.15 7.16 -26.01
C ASP A 417 5.35 8.14 -26.04
N LEU A 418 5.70 8.76 -24.91
CA LEU A 418 6.88 9.63 -24.79
C LEU A 418 8.21 8.88 -24.91
N ALA A 419 8.28 7.66 -24.37
CA ALA A 419 9.45 6.79 -24.49
C ALA A 419 9.62 6.21 -25.89
N GLY A 420 8.52 6.06 -26.63
CA GLY A 420 8.47 5.48 -27.97
C GLY A 420 8.68 3.96 -27.98
N GLY A 421 8.73 3.36 -29.16
CA GLY A 421 8.86 1.91 -29.33
C GLY A 421 10.06 1.27 -28.61
N SER A 422 11.06 2.07 -28.29
CA SER A 422 12.25 1.62 -27.57
C SER A 422 11.94 1.12 -26.15
N VAL A 423 10.84 1.51 -25.54
CA VAL A 423 10.44 0.99 -24.21
C VAL A 423 10.19 -0.52 -24.25
N GLY A 424 9.57 -1.02 -25.32
CA GLY A 424 9.29 -2.45 -25.50
C GLY A 424 10.37 -3.25 -26.23
N THR A 425 11.38 -2.58 -26.77
CA THR A 425 12.45 -3.20 -27.60
C THR A 425 13.85 -2.80 -27.15
N CYS A 426 14.01 -2.34 -25.91
CA CYS A 426 15.31 -1.98 -25.34
C CYS A 426 16.23 -3.20 -25.32
N LEU A 427 17.44 -3.04 -25.83
CA LEU A 427 18.47 -4.08 -25.83
C LEU A 427 18.91 -4.42 -24.40
N SER A 428 19.47 -5.61 -24.20
CA SER A 428 19.90 -6.07 -22.88
C SER A 428 21.18 -5.41 -22.40
N GLU A 429 21.40 -5.39 -21.08
CA GLU A 429 22.70 -4.99 -20.53
C GLU A 429 23.81 -5.92 -21.01
N ALA A 430 23.54 -7.22 -21.16
CA ALA A 430 24.51 -8.16 -21.68
C ALA A 430 24.99 -7.78 -23.10
N ASP A 431 24.06 -7.29 -23.96
CA ASP A 431 24.44 -6.78 -25.28
C ASP A 431 25.27 -5.49 -25.18
N LEU A 432 24.95 -4.58 -24.26
CA LEU A 432 25.72 -3.37 -24.02
C LEU A 432 27.15 -3.67 -23.53
N ARG A 433 27.32 -4.74 -22.74
CA ARG A 433 28.63 -5.17 -22.20
C ARG A 433 29.37 -6.14 -23.11
N GLY A 434 28.72 -6.65 -24.14
CA GLY A 434 29.29 -7.63 -25.07
C GLY A 434 30.43 -7.05 -25.90
N GLU A 435 31.51 -7.81 -26.07
CA GLU A 435 32.69 -7.39 -26.84
C GLU A 435 32.34 -7.01 -28.28
N PHE A 436 31.51 -7.83 -28.94
CA PHE A 436 31.07 -7.59 -30.31
C PHE A 436 29.88 -6.65 -30.40
N THR A 437 28.86 -6.81 -29.57
CA THR A 437 27.60 -6.06 -29.64
C THR A 437 27.69 -4.67 -28.98
N GLY A 438 28.52 -4.53 -27.93
CA GLY A 438 28.61 -3.32 -27.11
C GLY A 438 28.88 -2.04 -27.89
N PRO A 439 29.85 -1.99 -28.83
CA PRO A 439 30.09 -0.81 -29.65
C PRO A 439 28.87 -0.36 -30.47
N TRP A 440 28.10 -1.32 -30.98
CA TRP A 440 26.89 -1.06 -31.75
C TRP A 440 25.74 -0.57 -30.85
N VAL A 441 25.53 -1.21 -29.71
CA VAL A 441 24.54 -0.78 -28.72
C VAL A 441 24.89 0.63 -28.21
N ALA A 442 26.12 0.86 -27.82
CA ALA A 442 26.60 2.17 -27.38
C ALA A 442 26.36 3.28 -28.42
N LYS A 443 26.55 2.95 -29.71
CA LYS A 443 26.32 3.88 -30.82
C LYS A 443 24.85 4.18 -31.06
N TYR A 444 24.00 3.11 -31.19
CA TYR A 444 22.63 3.29 -31.70
C TYR A 444 21.61 3.54 -30.57
N MET A 445 21.89 3.12 -29.32
CA MET A 445 21.04 3.47 -28.18
C MET A 445 21.31 4.84 -27.60
N LYS A 446 22.40 5.51 -27.98
CA LYS A 446 22.77 6.84 -27.47
C LYS A 446 21.82 7.97 -27.88
N ASN A 447 21.26 7.89 -29.08
CA ASN A 447 20.30 8.85 -29.65
C ASN A 447 20.79 10.30 -29.85
N GLY A 448 22.09 10.58 -29.81
CA GLY A 448 22.67 11.86 -30.25
C GLY A 448 22.50 13.09 -29.35
N THR A 449 21.91 12.98 -28.18
CA THR A 449 21.56 14.13 -27.29
C THR A 449 22.56 14.39 -26.17
N GLY A 450 23.79 13.90 -26.26
CA GLY A 450 24.82 14.10 -25.21
C GLY A 450 24.73 13.14 -24.03
N THR A 451 23.73 12.25 -23.96
CA THR A 451 23.66 11.16 -22.98
C THR A 451 24.42 9.93 -23.43
N THR A 452 24.63 8.96 -22.54
CA THR A 452 25.16 7.63 -22.86
C THR A 452 24.03 6.67 -23.23
N ALA A 453 24.35 5.60 -23.98
CA ALA A 453 23.41 4.52 -24.23
C ALA A 453 22.92 3.89 -22.93
N GLU A 454 23.83 3.68 -21.97
CA GLU A 454 23.51 3.13 -20.65
C GLU A 454 22.47 3.99 -19.90
N ASN A 455 22.68 5.30 -19.80
CA ASN A 455 21.73 6.20 -19.12
C ASN A 455 20.35 6.19 -19.80
N ARG A 456 20.31 6.16 -21.13
CA ARG A 456 19.06 6.06 -21.86
C ARG A 456 18.37 4.72 -21.63
N MET A 457 19.09 3.62 -21.63
CA MET A 457 18.56 2.30 -21.32
C MET A 457 17.99 2.23 -19.91
N ARG A 458 18.67 2.77 -18.90
CA ARG A 458 18.19 2.84 -17.50
C ARG A 458 16.84 3.54 -17.39
N ILE A 459 16.65 4.67 -18.06
CA ILE A 459 15.38 5.41 -18.06
C ILE A 459 14.28 4.63 -18.78
N LEU A 460 14.57 4.04 -19.94
CA LEU A 460 13.59 3.22 -20.66
C LEU A 460 13.15 2.01 -19.84
N ARG A 461 14.08 1.33 -19.15
CA ARG A 461 13.78 0.20 -18.27
C ARG A 461 12.99 0.61 -17.03
N LEU A 462 13.22 1.81 -16.48
CA LEU A 462 12.39 2.30 -15.38
C LEU A 462 10.95 2.56 -15.83
N ILE A 463 10.75 3.18 -17.00
CA ILE A 463 9.41 3.37 -17.58
C ILE A 463 8.76 2.01 -17.84
N GLU A 464 9.47 1.09 -18.46
CA GLU A 464 8.98 -0.27 -18.72
C GLU A 464 8.58 -0.97 -17.41
N ASN A 465 9.41 -0.92 -16.38
CA ASN A 465 9.11 -1.52 -15.08
C ASN A 465 7.77 -1.01 -14.50
N LEU A 466 7.55 0.31 -14.54
CA LEU A 466 6.35 0.94 -13.98
C LEU A 466 5.10 0.81 -14.87
N SER A 467 5.26 0.64 -16.19
CA SER A 467 4.13 0.57 -17.12
C SER A 467 3.79 -0.85 -17.59
N LEU A 468 4.77 -1.72 -17.74
CA LEU A 468 4.63 -3.08 -18.31
C LEU A 468 5.19 -4.16 -17.38
N GLY A 469 6.15 -3.82 -16.52
CA GLY A 469 6.93 -4.74 -15.73
C GLY A 469 6.34 -5.09 -14.37
N SER A 470 7.18 -5.60 -13.45
CA SER A 470 6.75 -5.99 -12.10
C SER A 470 6.28 -4.80 -11.25
N GLY A 471 6.82 -3.60 -11.46
CA GLY A 471 6.33 -2.37 -10.83
C GLY A 471 4.91 -2.01 -11.25
N ALA A 472 4.49 -2.39 -12.46
CA ALA A 472 3.13 -2.17 -12.95
C ALA A 472 2.07 -2.95 -12.14
N VAL A 473 2.44 -4.05 -11.48
CA VAL A 473 1.52 -4.79 -10.58
C VAL A 473 1.06 -3.85 -9.47
N GLY A 474 1.98 -3.24 -8.75
CA GLY A 474 1.68 -2.27 -7.71
C GLY A 474 1.10 -0.96 -8.24
N TYR A 475 1.59 -0.44 -9.36
CA TYR A 475 1.15 0.86 -9.87
C TYR A 475 -0.19 0.80 -10.61
N ARG A 476 -0.43 -0.18 -11.48
CA ARG A 476 -1.63 -0.28 -12.33
C ARG A 476 -2.64 -1.29 -11.79
N THR A 477 -2.24 -2.56 -11.61
CA THR A 477 -3.18 -3.65 -11.27
C THR A 477 -3.81 -3.45 -9.88
N GLU A 478 -3.01 -3.10 -8.87
CA GLU A 478 -3.53 -2.73 -7.56
C GLU A 478 -4.40 -1.46 -7.62
N SER A 479 -4.04 -0.48 -8.44
CA SER A 479 -4.85 0.72 -8.64
C SER A 479 -6.25 0.38 -9.13
N LEU A 480 -6.40 -0.68 -9.92
CA LEU A 480 -7.70 -1.14 -10.40
C LEU A 480 -8.44 -1.96 -9.34
N HIS A 481 -7.79 -2.93 -8.72
CA HIS A 481 -8.45 -3.96 -7.92
C HIS A 481 -8.27 -3.82 -6.40
N GLY A 482 -7.18 -3.22 -5.91
CA GLY A 482 -6.93 -3.05 -4.48
C GLY A 482 -8.00 -2.18 -3.81
N ALA A 483 -8.37 -2.48 -2.58
CA ALA A 483 -9.49 -1.87 -1.85
C ALA A 483 -10.84 -1.97 -2.58
N GLY A 484 -11.06 -3.03 -3.34
CA GLY A 484 -12.29 -3.34 -4.07
C GLY A 484 -12.28 -2.89 -5.55
N SER A 485 -13.16 -3.51 -6.33
CA SER A 485 -13.33 -3.24 -7.76
C SER A 485 -13.89 -1.83 -8.03
N PRO A 486 -13.77 -1.29 -9.28
CA PRO A 486 -14.39 -0.02 -9.65
C PRO A 486 -15.89 0.05 -9.36
N GLN A 487 -16.60 -1.07 -9.47
CA GLN A 487 -18.02 -1.14 -9.15
C GLN A 487 -18.29 -0.94 -7.66
N ALA A 488 -17.41 -1.41 -6.78
CA ALA A 488 -17.56 -1.20 -5.34
C ALA A 488 -17.54 0.29 -4.97
N GLN A 489 -16.63 1.08 -5.57
CA GLN A 489 -16.61 2.53 -5.36
C GLN A 489 -17.87 3.21 -5.90
N ARG A 490 -18.37 2.81 -7.08
CA ARG A 490 -19.60 3.38 -7.67
C ARG A 490 -20.82 3.15 -6.77
N VAL A 491 -20.97 1.96 -6.21
CA VAL A 491 -22.03 1.64 -5.26
C VAL A 491 -21.97 2.55 -4.03
N MET A 492 -20.76 2.75 -3.48
CA MET A 492 -20.58 3.61 -2.32
C MET A 492 -20.83 5.09 -2.65
N ILE A 493 -20.36 5.58 -3.79
CA ILE A 493 -20.61 6.95 -4.26
C ILE A 493 -22.11 7.18 -4.45
N ALA A 494 -22.83 6.23 -5.04
CA ALA A 494 -24.28 6.32 -5.23
C ALA A 494 -25.03 6.38 -3.88
N ARG A 495 -24.60 5.56 -2.91
CA ARG A 495 -25.23 5.50 -1.58
C ARG A 495 -24.99 6.78 -0.76
N GLN A 496 -23.78 7.37 -0.88
CA GLN A 496 -23.34 8.50 -0.05
C GLN A 496 -23.51 9.86 -0.75
N GLY A 497 -23.76 9.89 -2.06
CA GLY A 497 -23.78 11.11 -2.86
C GLY A 497 -25.01 11.99 -2.72
N ASP A 498 -25.96 11.66 -1.84
CA ASP A 498 -27.18 12.43 -1.51
C ASP A 498 -27.92 13.00 -2.74
N ILE A 499 -28.36 12.12 -3.63
CA ILE A 499 -29.11 12.50 -4.84
C ILE A 499 -30.42 13.20 -4.49
N GLU A 500 -31.10 12.77 -3.41
CA GLU A 500 -32.38 13.37 -3.02
C GLU A 500 -32.21 14.79 -2.48
N GLY A 501 -31.14 15.07 -1.72
CA GLY A 501 -30.79 16.44 -1.34
C GLY A 501 -30.50 17.32 -2.56
N LYS A 502 -29.75 16.80 -3.55
CA LYS A 502 -29.47 17.52 -4.80
C LYS A 502 -30.74 17.82 -5.60
N LYS A 503 -31.69 16.88 -5.66
CA LYS A 503 -33.02 17.11 -6.28
C LYS A 503 -33.78 18.26 -5.57
N LYS A 504 -33.77 18.27 -4.22
CA LYS A 504 -34.39 19.35 -3.45
C LYS A 504 -33.76 20.71 -3.76
N LEU A 505 -32.43 20.78 -3.86
CA LEU A 505 -31.74 22.00 -4.26
C LEU A 505 -32.16 22.48 -5.65
N ALA A 506 -32.19 21.58 -6.63
CA ALA A 506 -32.59 21.90 -8.01
C ALA A 506 -34.06 22.38 -8.09
N LYS A 507 -34.99 21.67 -7.44
CA LYS A 507 -36.40 22.05 -7.36
C LYS A 507 -36.57 23.46 -6.74
N ARG A 508 -35.85 23.73 -5.65
CA ARG A 508 -35.87 25.05 -5.00
C ARG A 508 -35.42 26.16 -5.94
N ILE A 509 -34.30 25.98 -6.65
CA ILE A 509 -33.77 27.01 -7.58
C ILE A 509 -34.66 27.18 -8.82
N ALA A 510 -35.22 26.09 -9.31
CA ALA A 510 -36.14 26.11 -10.46
C ALA A 510 -37.58 26.53 -10.09
N HIS A 511 -37.84 26.84 -8.82
CA HIS A 511 -39.18 27.20 -8.31
C HIS A 511 -40.26 26.17 -8.69
N VAL A 512 -39.87 24.85 -8.66
CA VAL A 512 -40.86 23.77 -8.90
C VAL A 512 -41.92 23.81 -7.83
N LYS A 513 -43.18 23.91 -8.24
CA LYS A 513 -44.31 23.83 -7.33
C LYS A 513 -44.52 22.36 -6.97
N GLU A 514 -44.60 22.06 -5.68
CA GLU A 514 -45.06 20.74 -5.20
C GLU A 514 -46.58 20.75 -5.27
N ASP A 515 -47.18 19.74 -5.93
CA ASP A 515 -48.63 19.53 -6.03
C ASP A 515 -49.25 19.15 -4.68
#